data_d8b826a612062ee93fed4fead51bb2ef
#
_entry.id   d8b826a612062ee93fed4fead51bb2ef
#
_cell.length_a   1.000
_cell.length_b   1.000
_cell.length_c   1.000
_cell.angle_alpha   90.00
_cell.angle_beta   90.00
_cell.angle_gamma   90.00
#
_symmetry.space_group_name_H-M   'P 1'
#
loop_
_entity.id
_entity.type
_entity.pdbx_description
1 polymer ?
#
loop_
_entity_poly.entity_id
_entity_poly.type
_entity_poly.pdbx_seq_one_letter_code
_entity_poly.pdbx_strand_id
1 'polypeptide(L)'
;MTPERSPSVHEITRVDVTRIHHYSRNPRRQQNPEYDRIKASIQAEGLDQPLVLSQEPGAADYVLHSGGNTRLRILKELLDETGDERFRWIDCVVKPWSQESNVLFAHLRENELRGGLPFIDKALAVFEAKALLESEMEVESLSQRQLEELFRERGFGLSHSMISKMGYAVETLWPLMPKALAAGLGRPQVEKIRALERAARAIWDRRQLGDNTVFDAIFAELCRRYDGAEWDIQPLRDALENEIAVESELNRQVIHLEMEAQLSGRAFSLPAHTEEDTEPGADRDSEHPEHSDSGPSSNTTTLEKQPADIDSPASGHDKSKDQPNMPAELTSAPNSQKGGQQRNLEVLRSQLWDCAVTLATSHGLHETVIHLPDQGLGFLLIDVPSPELRESLDQDMLDLVSALWWQLAASSELTVAPTDIVLAYLDKDSPLYQALASHDAGLLFGSVWTPDPGHLNSQLWQQLNPPDWQRLLQMMESYRSIKRLAFDTGVELWAQQGGESDVVQ
;
A
#
# COMPACT_ATOMS: atom_id res chain seq x y z
N MET A 1 15.13 4.34 46.86
CA MET A 1 16.05 5.32 46.28
C MET A 1 16.20 4.92 44.82
N THR A 2 15.43 5.54 43.97
CA THR A 2 15.53 5.42 42.51
C THR A 2 16.75 6.22 42.05
N PRO A 3 17.66 5.69 41.23
CA PRO A 3 18.75 6.49 40.71
C PRO A 3 18.17 7.51 39.71
N GLU A 4 18.32 8.79 40.04
CA GLU A 4 18.12 9.89 39.10
C GLU A 4 18.99 9.64 37.84
N ARG A 5 18.36 9.44 36.70
CA ARG A 5 19.01 9.55 35.39
C ARG A 5 19.40 11.02 35.22
N SER A 6 20.64 11.33 35.48
CA SER A 6 21.24 12.60 35.05
C SER A 6 21.06 12.73 33.52
N PRO A 7 20.53 13.85 32.99
CA PRO A 7 20.52 14.07 31.56
C PRO A 7 21.97 14.08 31.08
N SER A 8 22.29 13.20 30.11
CA SER A 8 23.60 13.21 29.48
C SER A 8 23.72 14.54 28.69
N VAL A 9 24.51 15.45 29.22
CA VAL A 9 24.90 16.69 28.54
C VAL A 9 25.70 16.25 27.31
N HIS A 10 25.11 16.36 26.14
CA HIS A 10 25.81 16.12 24.87
C HIS A 10 26.75 17.31 24.65
N GLU A 11 28.03 17.06 24.79
CA GLU A 11 29.04 18.09 24.62
C GLU A 11 29.17 18.46 23.13
N ILE A 12 28.99 19.74 22.84
CA ILE A 12 29.26 20.27 21.48
C ILE A 12 30.76 20.44 21.35
N THR A 13 31.33 19.72 20.40
CA THR A 13 32.77 19.70 20.13
C THR A 13 33.03 20.18 18.71
N ARG A 14 34.00 21.08 18.57
CA ARG A 14 34.43 21.56 17.25
C ARG A 14 35.40 20.57 16.63
N VAL A 15 35.04 20.02 15.46
CA VAL A 15 35.77 18.93 14.79
C VAL A 15 36.15 19.34 13.37
N ASP A 16 37.36 18.92 12.94
CA ASP A 16 37.77 19.04 11.54
C ASP A 16 37.00 18.03 10.68
N VAL A 17 36.31 18.52 9.65
CA VAL A 17 35.46 17.71 8.75
C VAL A 17 36.26 16.60 8.06
N THR A 18 37.57 16.81 7.85
CA THR A 18 38.45 15.80 7.24
C THR A 18 38.66 14.57 8.10
N ARG A 19 38.45 14.71 9.42
CA ARG A 19 38.53 13.61 10.40
C ARG A 19 37.22 12.92 10.65
N ILE A 20 36.16 13.27 9.90
CA ILE A 20 34.86 12.63 10.02
C ILE A 20 34.66 11.70 8.84
N HIS A 21 34.32 10.47 9.12
CA HIS A 21 34.05 9.45 8.10
C HIS A 21 32.55 9.21 7.96
N HIS A 22 32.12 8.88 6.74
CA HIS A 22 30.79 8.36 6.49
C HIS A 22 30.61 7.04 7.22
N TYR A 23 29.42 6.79 7.71
CA TYR A 23 29.08 5.48 8.23
C TYR A 23 29.08 4.48 7.07
N SER A 24 29.95 3.46 7.11
CA SER A 24 30.15 2.51 6.03
C SER A 24 28.91 1.67 5.70
N ARG A 25 28.11 1.38 6.75
CA ARG A 25 26.86 0.61 6.65
C ARG A 25 25.60 1.51 6.55
N ASN A 26 25.76 2.68 5.93
CA ASN A 26 24.62 3.61 5.75
C ASN A 26 23.49 2.93 4.97
N PRO A 27 22.27 2.85 5.54
CA PRO A 27 21.13 2.22 4.87
C PRO A 27 20.76 2.83 3.52
N ARG A 28 20.90 4.14 3.36
CA ARG A 28 20.58 4.84 2.11
C ARG A 28 21.74 4.71 1.12
N ARG A 29 21.50 4.02 0.01
CA ARG A 29 22.48 3.78 -1.06
C ARG A 29 22.37 4.79 -2.20
N GLN A 30 21.19 5.34 -2.43
CA GLN A 30 20.95 6.34 -3.48
C GLN A 30 21.24 7.75 -2.98
N GLN A 31 21.65 8.63 -3.91
CA GLN A 31 21.84 10.04 -3.63
C GLN A 31 20.51 10.66 -3.20
N ASN A 32 20.58 11.59 -2.23
CA ASN A 32 19.40 12.32 -1.79
C ASN A 32 18.88 13.20 -2.95
N PRO A 33 17.58 13.10 -3.33
CA PRO A 33 17.01 13.96 -4.38
C PRO A 33 17.15 15.46 -4.11
N GLU A 34 17.19 15.87 -2.83
CA GLU A 34 17.32 17.25 -2.38
C GLU A 34 18.79 17.71 -2.26
N TYR A 35 19.74 16.94 -2.82
CA TYR A 35 21.18 17.19 -2.64
C TYR A 35 21.59 18.62 -2.98
N ASP A 36 21.21 19.09 -4.15
CA ASP A 36 21.61 20.42 -4.65
C ASP A 36 20.98 21.55 -3.83
N ARG A 37 19.74 21.37 -3.38
CA ARG A 37 19.06 22.32 -2.50
C ARG A 37 19.74 22.41 -1.12
N ILE A 38 20.11 21.26 -0.54
CA ILE A 38 20.85 21.21 0.72
C ILE A 38 22.23 21.82 0.56
N LYS A 39 22.92 21.59 -0.57
CA LYS A 39 24.24 22.18 -0.87
C LYS A 39 24.15 23.70 -0.94
N ALA A 40 23.17 24.23 -1.66
CA ALA A 40 22.95 25.67 -1.76
C ALA A 40 22.66 26.31 -0.38
N SER A 41 21.86 25.69 0.46
CA SER A 41 21.57 26.14 1.82
C SER A 41 22.82 26.16 2.70
N ILE A 42 23.60 25.07 2.72
CA ILE A 42 24.83 24.98 3.50
C ILE A 42 25.88 25.99 3.00
N GLN A 43 25.96 26.22 1.70
CA GLN A 43 26.87 27.20 1.12
C GLN A 43 26.52 28.63 1.55
N ALA A 44 25.23 28.96 1.65
CA ALA A 44 24.76 30.30 1.99
C ALA A 44 24.85 30.55 3.52
N GLU A 45 24.34 29.64 4.32
CA GLU A 45 24.07 29.87 5.75
C GLU A 45 24.97 29.03 6.69
N GLY A 46 25.68 28.05 6.15
CA GLY A 46 26.42 27.07 6.94
C GLY A 46 25.57 25.90 7.39
N LEU A 47 26.01 25.19 8.41
CA LEU A 47 25.35 24.01 8.94
C LEU A 47 24.41 24.36 10.11
N ASP A 48 23.11 24.38 9.88
CA ASP A 48 22.10 24.72 10.91
C ASP A 48 22.02 23.68 12.03
N GLN A 49 22.17 22.41 11.70
CA GLN A 49 22.08 21.30 12.65
C GLN A 49 23.43 20.61 12.75
N PRO A 50 24.02 20.51 13.97
CA PRO A 50 25.27 19.82 14.18
C PRO A 50 25.20 18.36 13.76
N LEU A 51 26.31 17.81 13.26
CA LEU A 51 26.43 16.39 12.99
C LEU A 51 26.55 15.63 14.31
N VAL A 52 25.95 14.45 14.37
CA VAL A 52 26.08 13.56 15.51
C VAL A 52 27.15 12.51 15.20
N LEU A 53 28.20 12.50 15.99
CA LEU A 53 29.38 11.67 15.79
C LEU A 53 29.55 10.64 16.90
N SER A 54 30.26 9.57 16.62
CA SER A 54 30.86 8.66 17.60
C SER A 54 32.28 8.37 17.21
N GLN A 55 33.06 7.93 18.19
CA GLN A 55 34.44 7.51 17.98
C GLN A 55 34.56 6.06 18.40
N GLU A 56 35.01 5.19 17.48
CA GLU A 56 35.29 3.79 17.81
C GLU A 56 36.41 3.68 18.83
N PRO A 57 36.39 2.69 19.71
CA PRO A 57 37.46 2.48 20.68
C PRO A 57 38.81 2.29 19.96
N GLY A 58 39.76 3.17 20.27
CA GLY A 58 41.10 3.14 19.67
C GLY A 58 41.24 3.84 18.34
N ALA A 59 40.16 4.34 17.72
CA ALA A 59 40.21 5.12 16.50
C ALA A 59 40.60 6.59 16.81
N ALA A 60 41.37 7.21 15.90
CA ALA A 60 41.72 8.63 16.00
C ALA A 60 40.62 9.54 15.43
N ASP A 61 39.83 9.02 14.51
CA ASP A 61 38.83 9.77 13.74
C ASP A 61 37.41 9.43 14.19
N TYR A 62 36.45 10.24 13.73
CA TYR A 62 35.05 10.11 14.06
C TYR A 62 34.26 9.47 12.91
N VAL A 63 33.16 8.82 13.26
CA VAL A 63 32.18 8.30 12.31
C VAL A 63 30.81 8.92 12.62
N LEU A 64 29.98 9.11 11.60
CA LEU A 64 28.60 9.54 11.80
C LEU A 64 27.81 8.52 12.61
N HIS A 65 27.23 8.97 13.73
CA HIS A 65 26.45 8.12 14.64
C HIS A 65 24.99 7.94 14.20
N SER A 66 24.37 9.00 13.61
CA SER A 66 23.00 8.97 13.13
C SER A 66 22.81 10.02 12.03
N GLY A 67 22.44 9.58 10.84
CA GLY A 67 22.23 10.45 9.69
C GLY A 67 23.43 11.33 9.32
N GLY A 68 23.18 12.40 8.56
CA GLY A 68 24.19 13.41 8.22
C GLY A 68 25.12 13.07 7.06
N ASN A 69 25.03 11.87 6.46
CA ASN A 69 25.89 11.47 5.34
C ASN A 69 25.87 12.47 4.16
N THR A 70 24.69 12.96 3.77
CA THR A 70 24.54 13.98 2.72
C THR A 70 25.22 15.27 3.12
N ARG A 71 25.00 15.77 4.35
CA ARG A 71 25.59 17.01 4.84
C ARG A 71 27.12 16.92 4.96
N LEU A 72 27.64 15.80 5.46
CA LEU A 72 29.09 15.57 5.53
C LEU A 72 29.74 15.58 4.14
N ARG A 73 29.11 14.93 3.16
CA ARG A 73 29.58 14.93 1.77
C ARG A 73 29.61 16.35 1.20
N ILE A 74 28.54 17.11 1.39
CA ILE A 74 28.43 18.50 0.95
C ILE A 74 29.51 19.38 1.59
N LEU A 75 29.74 19.25 2.91
CA LEU A 75 30.77 20.02 3.61
C LEU A 75 32.17 19.74 3.06
N LYS A 76 32.49 18.47 2.77
CA LYS A 76 33.77 18.09 2.17
C LYS A 76 33.93 18.65 0.75
N GLU A 77 32.88 18.55 -0.06
CA GLU A 77 32.87 19.13 -1.41
C GLU A 77 33.03 20.66 -1.37
N LEU A 78 32.29 21.37 -0.50
CA LEU A 78 32.43 22.83 -0.38
C LEU A 78 33.78 23.25 0.13
N LEU A 79 34.39 22.50 1.05
CA LEU A 79 35.79 22.76 1.47
C LEU A 79 36.75 22.58 0.33
N ASP A 80 36.63 21.53 -0.46
CA ASP A 80 37.49 21.23 -1.61
C ASP A 80 37.30 22.26 -2.73
N GLU A 81 36.07 22.71 -3.00
CA GLU A 81 35.74 23.66 -4.04
C GLU A 81 36.15 25.13 -3.70
N THR A 82 36.00 25.50 -2.43
CA THR A 82 36.15 26.92 -2.02
C THR A 82 37.39 27.20 -1.18
N GLY A 83 37.92 26.18 -0.48
CA GLY A 83 38.99 26.37 0.51
C GLY A 83 38.56 27.14 1.75
N ASP A 84 37.25 27.35 1.97
CA ASP A 84 36.72 28.16 3.06
C ASP A 84 36.75 27.37 4.37
N GLU A 85 37.52 27.89 5.33
CA GLU A 85 37.72 27.29 6.67
C GLU A 85 36.40 27.13 7.49
N ARG A 86 35.33 27.86 7.14
CA ARG A 86 34.01 27.68 7.78
C ARG A 86 33.41 26.32 7.50
N PHE A 87 33.78 25.65 6.40
CA PHE A 87 33.34 24.29 6.08
C PHE A 87 34.29 23.23 6.66
N ARG A 88 35.46 23.63 7.10
CA ARG A 88 36.45 22.73 7.70
C ARG A 88 36.14 22.44 9.17
N TRP A 89 35.89 23.50 9.94
CA TRP A 89 35.70 23.40 11.38
C TRP A 89 34.22 23.53 11.71
N ILE A 90 33.59 22.41 12.07
CA ILE A 90 32.16 22.32 12.32
C ILE A 90 31.86 21.92 13.76
N ASP A 91 30.76 22.43 14.28
CA ASP A 91 30.26 22.06 15.59
C ASP A 91 29.49 20.73 15.50
N CYS A 92 29.85 19.76 16.33
CA CYS A 92 29.33 18.39 16.34
C CYS A 92 28.90 17.99 17.74
N VAL A 93 27.93 17.09 17.84
CA VAL A 93 27.55 16.42 19.08
C VAL A 93 28.24 15.06 19.10
N VAL A 94 29.10 14.82 20.08
CA VAL A 94 29.77 13.51 20.22
C VAL A 94 29.01 12.64 21.19
N LYS A 95 28.63 11.45 20.73
CA LYS A 95 28.01 10.39 21.54
C LYS A 95 29.02 9.27 21.82
N PRO A 96 28.98 8.66 23.00
CA PRO A 96 29.83 7.52 23.26
C PRO A 96 29.53 6.37 22.30
N TRP A 97 30.57 5.71 21.85
CA TRP A 97 30.43 4.46 21.11
C TRP A 97 29.91 3.36 22.02
N SER A 98 28.98 2.56 21.56
CA SER A 98 28.48 1.41 22.30
C SER A 98 28.73 0.13 21.50
N GLN A 99 27.81 -0.22 20.64
CA GLN A 99 27.90 -1.37 19.75
C GLN A 99 27.61 -0.92 18.31
N GLU A 100 28.18 -1.62 17.34
CA GLU A 100 27.98 -1.32 15.91
C GLU A 100 26.49 -1.37 15.52
N SER A 101 25.77 -2.39 16.03
CA SER A 101 24.32 -2.50 15.81
C SER A 101 23.54 -1.25 16.26
N ASN A 102 23.92 -0.63 17.40
CA ASN A 102 23.25 0.57 17.89
C ASN A 102 23.43 1.77 16.96
N VAL A 103 24.61 1.91 16.33
CA VAL A 103 24.85 2.94 15.31
C VAL A 103 24.00 2.69 14.08
N LEU A 104 23.94 1.44 13.59
CA LEU A 104 23.09 1.08 12.46
C LEU A 104 21.60 1.34 12.76
N PHE A 105 21.11 0.97 13.94
CA PHE A 105 19.74 1.28 14.35
C PHE A 105 19.47 2.78 14.45
N ALA A 106 20.45 3.59 14.87
CA ALA A 106 20.30 5.04 14.88
C ALA A 106 20.12 5.61 13.45
N HIS A 107 20.87 5.08 12.47
CA HIS A 107 20.71 5.42 11.06
C HIS A 107 19.38 4.93 10.48
N LEU A 108 18.92 3.72 10.84
CA LEU A 108 17.62 3.19 10.41
C LEU A 108 16.46 4.06 10.89
N ARG A 109 16.44 4.39 12.21
CA ARG A 109 15.41 5.26 12.78
C ARG A 109 15.39 6.65 12.17
N GLU A 110 16.56 7.25 11.95
CA GLU A 110 16.65 8.56 11.33
C GLU A 110 16.12 8.58 9.89
N ASN A 111 16.46 7.57 9.10
CA ASN A 111 15.93 7.43 7.75
C ASN A 111 14.40 7.19 7.72
N GLU A 112 13.87 6.41 8.67
CA GLU A 112 12.42 6.19 8.79
C GLU A 112 11.68 7.51 9.06
N LEU A 113 12.22 8.35 9.96
CA LEU A 113 11.65 9.66 10.29
C LEU A 113 11.73 10.68 9.13
N ARG A 114 12.66 10.51 8.18
CA ARG A 114 12.90 11.43 7.05
C ARG A 114 12.24 11.01 5.74
N GLY A 115 11.22 10.19 5.76
CA GLY A 115 10.49 9.78 4.57
C GLY A 115 10.84 8.37 4.06
N GLY A 116 11.49 7.57 4.90
CA GLY A 116 11.73 6.15 4.65
C GLY A 116 12.89 5.85 3.68
N LEU A 117 13.07 4.57 3.47
CA LEU A 117 14.04 3.99 2.54
C LEU A 117 13.30 3.21 1.45
N PRO A 118 13.87 3.07 0.24
CA PRO A 118 13.44 2.04 -0.68
C PRO A 118 13.37 0.68 0.00
N PHE A 119 12.40 -0.15 -0.40
CA PHE A 119 12.17 -1.44 0.27
C PHE A 119 13.43 -2.29 0.36
N ILE A 120 14.20 -2.39 -0.72
CA ILE A 120 15.42 -3.21 -0.75
C ILE A 120 16.54 -2.62 0.13
N ASP A 121 16.70 -1.29 0.15
CA ASP A 121 17.70 -0.64 1.01
C ASP A 121 17.39 -0.89 2.48
N LYS A 122 16.10 -0.80 2.87
CA LYS A 122 15.61 -1.13 4.21
C LYS A 122 15.83 -2.61 4.53
N ALA A 123 15.51 -3.52 3.60
CA ALA A 123 15.67 -4.95 3.78
C ALA A 123 17.15 -5.34 3.99
N LEU A 124 18.05 -4.83 3.14
CA LEU A 124 19.49 -5.06 3.27
C LEU A 124 20.04 -4.57 4.60
N ALA A 125 19.64 -3.38 5.06
CA ALA A 125 20.07 -2.83 6.34
C ALA A 125 19.51 -3.62 7.54
N VAL A 126 18.28 -4.13 7.44
CA VAL A 126 17.67 -5.01 8.45
C VAL A 126 18.46 -6.32 8.59
N PHE A 127 18.85 -6.93 7.46
CA PHE A 127 19.65 -8.18 7.47
C PHE A 127 21.11 -7.95 7.88
N GLU A 128 21.66 -6.78 7.61
CA GLU A 128 22.94 -6.35 8.15
C GLU A 128 22.88 -6.15 9.67
N ALA A 129 21.82 -5.54 10.16
CA ALA A 129 21.57 -5.42 11.63
C ALA A 129 21.40 -6.79 12.28
N LYS A 130 20.72 -7.75 11.60
CA LYS A 130 20.63 -9.14 12.05
C LYS A 130 22.01 -9.77 12.22
N ALA A 131 22.86 -9.68 11.21
CA ALA A 131 24.20 -10.25 11.25
C ALA A 131 25.09 -9.64 12.36
N LEU A 132 24.96 -8.31 12.58
CA LEU A 132 25.66 -7.66 13.69
C LEU A 132 25.17 -8.15 15.04
N LEU A 133 23.84 -8.28 15.23
CA LEU A 133 23.26 -8.79 16.47
C LEU A 133 23.67 -10.23 16.75
N GLU A 134 23.68 -11.09 15.74
CA GLU A 134 24.14 -12.48 15.83
C GLU A 134 25.61 -12.54 16.28
N SER A 135 26.46 -11.68 15.69
CA SER A 135 27.88 -11.57 16.07
C SER A 135 28.08 -11.02 17.47
N GLU A 136 27.35 -9.94 17.85
CA GLU A 136 27.46 -9.30 19.15
C GLU A 136 26.92 -10.16 20.31
N MET A 137 25.93 -11.00 20.03
CA MET A 137 25.34 -11.94 20.99
C MET A 137 26.00 -13.32 20.99
N GLU A 138 26.97 -13.55 20.09
CA GLU A 138 27.66 -14.84 19.92
C GLU A 138 26.68 -16.00 19.67
N VAL A 139 25.62 -15.76 18.85
CA VAL A 139 24.64 -16.78 18.48
C VAL A 139 24.77 -17.11 17.00
N GLU A 140 24.51 -18.37 16.64
CA GLU A 140 24.60 -18.83 15.25
C GLU A 140 23.51 -18.23 14.36
N SER A 141 22.28 -18.11 14.88
CA SER A 141 21.14 -17.57 14.14
C SER A 141 20.05 -17.08 15.07
N LEU A 142 19.45 -15.94 14.70
CA LEU A 142 18.28 -15.36 15.36
C LEU A 142 17.01 -15.69 14.56
N SER A 143 16.00 -16.22 15.25
CA SER A 143 14.69 -16.45 14.67
C SER A 143 13.99 -15.12 14.37
N GLN A 144 13.01 -15.13 13.44
CA GLN A 144 12.26 -13.91 13.07
C GLN A 144 11.52 -13.28 14.25
N ARG A 145 11.06 -14.09 15.22
CA ARG A 145 10.41 -13.59 16.44
C ARG A 145 11.39 -12.93 17.40
N GLN A 146 12.57 -13.50 17.58
CA GLN A 146 13.65 -12.87 18.37
C GLN A 146 14.11 -11.55 17.73
N LEU A 147 14.23 -11.51 16.40
CA LEU A 147 14.55 -10.29 15.67
C LEU A 147 13.48 -9.21 15.83
N GLU A 148 12.20 -9.57 15.75
CA GLU A 148 11.07 -8.65 15.98
C GLU A 148 11.18 -8.02 17.38
N GLU A 149 11.45 -8.82 18.40
CA GLU A 149 11.61 -8.33 19.79
C GLU A 149 12.83 -7.42 19.94
N LEU A 150 13.99 -7.86 19.47
CA LEU A 150 15.24 -7.08 19.52
C LEU A 150 15.15 -5.75 18.77
N PHE A 151 14.44 -5.73 17.64
CA PHE A 151 14.23 -4.51 16.86
C PHE A 151 13.28 -3.55 17.57
N ARG A 152 12.21 -4.08 18.17
CA ARG A 152 11.27 -3.28 18.96
C ARG A 152 11.95 -2.66 20.18
N GLU A 153 12.78 -3.40 20.92
CA GLU A 153 13.57 -2.90 22.06
C GLU A 153 14.50 -1.75 21.66
N ARG A 154 15.02 -1.79 20.40
CA ARG A 154 15.88 -0.74 19.85
C ARG A 154 15.12 0.40 19.18
N GLY A 155 13.79 0.44 19.34
CA GLY A 155 12.92 1.49 18.81
C GLY A 155 12.78 1.46 17.27
N PHE A 156 12.90 0.27 16.65
CA PHE A 156 12.67 0.06 15.23
C PHE A 156 11.71 -1.12 15.04
N GLY A 157 10.40 -0.83 15.09
CA GLY A 157 9.36 -1.86 15.02
C GLY A 157 9.23 -2.48 13.63
N LEU A 158 9.43 -3.80 13.54
CA LEU A 158 9.17 -4.61 12.36
C LEU A 158 8.48 -5.90 12.80
N SER A 159 7.38 -6.27 12.13
CA SER A 159 6.75 -7.57 12.38
C SER A 159 7.57 -8.72 11.80
N HIS A 160 7.47 -9.90 12.40
CA HIS A 160 8.12 -11.11 11.88
C HIS A 160 7.72 -11.42 10.43
N SER A 161 6.47 -11.12 10.05
CA SER A 161 6.00 -11.25 8.67
C SER A 161 6.77 -10.33 7.71
N MET A 162 7.02 -9.07 8.11
CA MET A 162 7.83 -8.15 7.30
C MET A 162 9.28 -8.62 7.20
N ILE A 163 9.86 -9.09 8.30
CA ILE A 163 11.22 -9.65 8.32
C ILE A 163 11.32 -10.85 7.37
N SER A 164 10.31 -11.74 7.35
CA SER A 164 10.26 -12.86 6.40
C SER A 164 10.23 -12.43 4.94
N LYS A 165 9.46 -11.39 4.61
CA LYS A 165 9.39 -10.84 3.25
C LYS A 165 10.70 -10.17 2.82
N MET A 166 11.31 -9.43 3.76
CA MET A 166 12.64 -8.84 3.55
C MET A 166 13.71 -9.91 3.38
N GLY A 167 13.65 -11.01 4.15
CA GLY A 167 14.56 -12.15 4.01
C GLY A 167 14.49 -12.74 2.62
N TYR A 168 13.30 -13.03 2.13
CA TYR A 168 13.14 -13.52 0.76
C TYR A 168 13.72 -12.56 -0.30
N ALA A 169 13.50 -11.25 -0.11
CA ALA A 169 14.06 -10.25 -1.02
C ALA A 169 15.60 -10.20 -0.99
N VAL A 170 16.22 -10.32 0.20
CA VAL A 170 17.68 -10.23 0.36
C VAL A 170 18.38 -11.53 -0.01
N GLU A 171 17.87 -12.66 0.48
CA GLU A 171 18.53 -13.97 0.37
C GLU A 171 18.28 -14.63 -0.98
N THR A 172 17.06 -14.44 -1.53
CA THR A 172 16.65 -15.10 -2.79
C THR A 172 16.71 -14.13 -3.98
N LEU A 173 16.02 -12.98 -3.89
CA LEU A 173 15.85 -12.14 -5.08
C LEU A 173 17.03 -11.20 -5.35
N TRP A 174 17.67 -10.66 -4.32
CA TRP A 174 18.77 -9.69 -4.51
C TRP A 174 19.94 -10.26 -5.34
N PRO A 175 20.37 -11.53 -5.18
CA PRO A 175 21.39 -12.13 -6.03
C PRO A 175 20.94 -12.39 -7.48
N LEU A 176 19.64 -12.40 -7.74
CA LEU A 176 19.05 -12.75 -9.04
C LEU A 176 18.55 -11.52 -9.80
N MET A 177 17.99 -10.53 -9.10
CA MET A 177 17.29 -9.39 -9.67
C MET A 177 17.73 -8.04 -9.06
N PRO A 178 19.04 -7.73 -9.00
CA PRO A 178 19.52 -6.52 -8.34
C PRO A 178 19.07 -5.22 -9.03
N LYS A 179 18.91 -5.22 -10.38
CA LYS A 179 18.51 -4.01 -11.12
C LYS A 179 17.06 -3.65 -10.87
N ALA A 180 16.14 -4.62 -10.92
CA ALA A 180 14.73 -4.41 -10.65
C ALA A 180 14.51 -3.92 -9.20
N LEU A 181 15.16 -4.57 -8.23
CA LEU A 181 15.10 -4.18 -6.83
C LEU A 181 15.67 -2.79 -6.57
N ALA A 182 16.82 -2.46 -7.15
CA ALA A 182 17.43 -1.13 -7.04
C ALA A 182 16.60 -0.04 -7.74
N ALA A 183 15.88 -0.37 -8.81
CA ALA A 183 14.99 0.54 -9.53
C ALA A 183 13.68 0.83 -8.79
N GLY A 184 13.40 0.12 -7.68
CA GLY A 184 12.22 0.39 -6.85
C GLY A 184 11.18 -0.71 -6.80
N LEU A 185 11.52 -1.93 -7.25
CA LEU A 185 10.66 -3.09 -7.04
C LEU A 185 10.40 -3.25 -5.54
N GLY A 186 9.16 -2.97 -5.14
CA GLY A 186 8.76 -2.85 -3.76
C GLY A 186 8.17 -4.14 -3.17
N ARG A 187 7.71 -4.03 -1.92
CA ARG A 187 7.11 -5.14 -1.19
C ARG A 187 6.01 -5.87 -1.97
N PRO A 188 5.01 -5.18 -2.59
CA PRO A 188 3.93 -5.89 -3.27
C PRO A 188 4.42 -6.78 -4.43
N GLN A 189 5.42 -6.31 -5.16
CA GLN A 189 6.01 -7.07 -6.26
C GLN A 189 6.81 -8.27 -5.76
N VAL A 190 7.57 -8.11 -4.67
CA VAL A 190 8.30 -9.20 -4.01
C VAL A 190 7.34 -10.30 -3.55
N GLU A 191 6.19 -9.92 -2.98
CA GLU A 191 5.15 -10.86 -2.57
C GLU A 191 4.54 -11.60 -3.76
N LYS A 192 4.29 -10.89 -4.88
CA LYS A 192 3.81 -11.52 -6.13
C LYS A 192 4.81 -12.51 -6.69
N ILE A 193 6.11 -12.18 -6.72
CA ILE A 193 7.16 -13.10 -7.18
C ILE A 193 7.20 -14.35 -6.28
N ARG A 194 7.15 -14.17 -4.96
CA ARG A 194 7.14 -15.27 -4.00
C ARG A 194 5.91 -16.17 -4.15
N ALA A 195 4.75 -15.57 -4.41
CA ALA A 195 3.52 -16.32 -4.67
C ALA A 195 3.63 -17.12 -5.98
N LEU A 196 4.14 -16.49 -7.04
CA LEU A 196 4.36 -17.12 -8.33
C LEU A 196 5.35 -18.29 -8.23
N GLU A 197 6.50 -18.10 -7.54
CA GLU A 197 7.46 -19.18 -7.29
C GLU A 197 6.82 -20.37 -6.57
N ARG A 198 6.04 -20.10 -5.50
CA ARG A 198 5.36 -21.15 -4.74
C ARG A 198 4.33 -21.90 -5.59
N ALA A 199 3.55 -21.18 -6.39
CA ALA A 199 2.55 -21.78 -7.28
C ALA A 199 3.22 -22.65 -8.34
N ALA A 200 4.27 -22.14 -8.99
CA ALA A 200 5.05 -22.88 -9.98
C ALA A 200 5.70 -24.13 -9.38
N ARG A 201 6.31 -24.02 -8.20
CA ARG A 201 6.90 -25.16 -7.47
C ARG A 201 5.86 -26.20 -7.11
N ALA A 202 4.68 -25.81 -6.64
CA ALA A 202 3.59 -26.73 -6.32
C ALA A 202 3.11 -27.52 -7.55
N ILE A 203 3.11 -26.90 -8.74
CA ILE A 203 2.79 -27.58 -10.01
C ILE A 203 3.92 -28.54 -10.37
N TRP A 204 5.18 -28.09 -10.27
CA TRP A 204 6.36 -28.91 -10.54
C TRP A 204 6.41 -30.19 -9.70
N ASP A 205 6.23 -30.05 -8.39
CA ASP A 205 6.19 -31.16 -7.45
C ASP A 205 5.04 -32.11 -7.71
N ARG A 206 3.82 -31.58 -7.95
CA ARG A 206 2.63 -32.39 -8.24
C ARG A 206 2.79 -33.23 -9.49
N ARG A 207 3.45 -32.67 -10.50
CA ARG A 207 3.69 -33.34 -11.79
C ARG A 207 4.96 -34.16 -11.82
N GLN A 208 5.75 -34.15 -10.75
CA GLN A 208 7.02 -34.91 -10.63
C GLN A 208 8.00 -34.63 -11.78
N LEU A 209 8.15 -33.33 -12.17
CA LEU A 209 8.98 -32.91 -13.31
C LEU A 209 10.49 -32.97 -13.03
N GLY A 210 10.92 -33.19 -11.80
CA GLY A 210 12.30 -33.30 -11.37
C GLY A 210 12.47 -32.92 -9.90
N ASP A 211 13.72 -32.91 -9.44
CA ASP A 211 13.99 -32.47 -8.07
C ASP A 211 13.94 -30.94 -7.94
N ASN A 212 13.88 -30.46 -6.70
CA ASN A 212 13.78 -29.04 -6.41
C ASN A 212 14.99 -28.23 -6.88
N THR A 213 16.17 -28.85 -7.04
CA THR A 213 17.39 -28.16 -7.49
C THR A 213 17.28 -27.77 -8.97
N VAL A 214 16.59 -28.56 -9.78
CA VAL A 214 16.31 -28.27 -11.19
C VAL A 214 15.37 -27.07 -11.29
N PHE A 215 14.27 -27.10 -10.52
CA PHE A 215 13.33 -25.97 -10.45
C PHE A 215 14.03 -24.68 -10.00
N ASP A 216 14.85 -24.74 -8.93
CA ASP A 216 15.58 -23.59 -8.41
C ASP A 216 16.53 -22.99 -9.46
N ALA A 217 17.20 -23.84 -10.26
CA ALA A 217 18.05 -23.38 -11.34
C ALA A 217 17.28 -22.67 -12.45
N ILE A 218 16.12 -23.22 -12.86
CA ILE A 218 15.23 -22.62 -13.85
C ILE A 218 14.69 -21.28 -13.35
N PHE A 219 14.17 -21.24 -12.13
CA PHE A 219 13.64 -20.02 -11.54
C PHE A 219 14.71 -18.93 -11.45
N ALA A 220 15.91 -19.28 -10.99
CA ALA A 220 17.04 -18.35 -10.89
C ALA A 220 17.46 -17.80 -12.26
N GLU A 221 17.50 -18.63 -13.29
CA GLU A 221 17.85 -18.24 -14.65
C GLU A 221 16.79 -17.27 -15.22
N LEU A 222 15.51 -17.56 -15.04
CA LEU A 222 14.42 -16.69 -15.48
C LEU A 222 14.42 -15.35 -14.75
N CYS A 223 14.63 -15.35 -13.44
CA CYS A 223 14.75 -14.10 -12.67
C CYS A 223 15.90 -13.23 -13.20
N ARG A 224 17.09 -13.80 -13.49
CA ARG A 224 18.22 -13.04 -14.06
C ARG A 224 17.92 -12.52 -15.46
N ARG A 225 17.23 -13.32 -16.29
CA ARG A 225 16.84 -12.94 -17.67
C ARG A 225 15.92 -11.73 -17.70
N TYR A 226 15.01 -11.63 -16.74
CA TYR A 226 14.05 -10.53 -16.64
C TYR A 226 14.43 -9.45 -15.64
N ASP A 227 15.70 -9.39 -15.19
CA ASP A 227 16.19 -8.34 -14.31
C ASP A 227 16.40 -7.03 -15.06
N GLY A 228 15.47 -6.08 -14.92
CA GLY A 228 15.47 -4.78 -15.57
C GLY A 228 14.87 -3.68 -14.70
N ALA A 229 15.17 -2.42 -15.03
CA ALA A 229 14.64 -1.26 -14.31
C ALA A 229 13.13 -1.10 -14.46
N GLU A 230 12.60 -1.37 -15.64
CA GLU A 230 11.16 -1.43 -15.92
C GLU A 230 10.71 -2.89 -15.80
N TRP A 231 10.33 -3.29 -14.58
CA TRP A 231 10.01 -4.67 -14.28
C TRP A 231 8.50 -4.90 -14.18
N ASP A 232 8.04 -5.98 -14.84
CA ASP A 232 6.69 -6.52 -14.73
C ASP A 232 6.73 -8.01 -14.43
N ILE A 233 5.71 -8.53 -13.70
CA ILE A 233 5.59 -9.93 -13.34
C ILE A 233 5.25 -10.83 -14.54
N GLN A 234 4.54 -10.29 -15.53
CA GLN A 234 3.97 -11.09 -16.60
C GLN A 234 5.00 -11.85 -17.45
N PRO A 235 6.12 -11.22 -17.89
CA PRO A 235 7.17 -11.95 -18.62
C PRO A 235 7.77 -13.10 -17.84
N LEU A 236 7.97 -12.93 -16.52
CA LEU A 236 8.49 -13.99 -15.66
C LEU A 236 7.48 -15.14 -15.52
N ARG A 237 6.21 -14.80 -15.34
CA ARG A 237 5.11 -15.76 -15.26
C ARG A 237 4.97 -16.56 -16.55
N ASP A 238 4.92 -15.86 -17.70
CA ASP A 238 4.82 -16.49 -19.02
C ASP A 238 5.97 -17.47 -19.30
N ALA A 239 7.18 -17.10 -18.88
CA ALA A 239 8.34 -17.96 -19.03
C ALA A 239 8.26 -19.20 -18.13
N LEU A 240 7.85 -19.06 -16.87
CA LEU A 240 7.65 -20.17 -15.95
C LEU A 240 6.55 -21.13 -16.46
N GLU A 241 5.42 -20.61 -16.93
CA GLU A 241 4.37 -21.42 -17.53
C GLU A 241 4.86 -22.20 -18.74
N ASN A 242 5.71 -21.59 -19.60
CA ASN A 242 6.29 -22.25 -20.75
C ASN A 242 7.29 -23.37 -20.36
N GLU A 243 8.19 -23.11 -19.41
CA GLU A 243 9.13 -24.14 -18.94
C GLU A 243 8.37 -25.35 -18.35
N ILE A 244 7.37 -25.09 -17.49
CA ILE A 244 6.57 -26.18 -16.93
C ILE A 244 5.79 -26.93 -18.04
N ALA A 245 5.28 -26.24 -19.05
CA ALA A 245 4.56 -26.85 -20.15
C ALA A 245 5.45 -27.77 -21.00
N VAL A 246 6.69 -27.32 -21.25
CA VAL A 246 7.71 -28.13 -22.00
C VAL A 246 8.09 -29.37 -21.18
N GLU A 247 8.45 -29.21 -19.92
CA GLU A 247 8.85 -30.32 -19.06
C GLU A 247 7.73 -31.33 -18.79
N SER A 248 6.48 -30.86 -18.75
CA SER A 248 5.29 -31.72 -18.52
C SER A 248 4.68 -32.29 -19.80
N GLU A 249 5.19 -31.93 -20.99
CA GLU A 249 4.62 -32.27 -22.29
C GLU A 249 3.12 -31.86 -22.44
N LEU A 250 2.69 -30.84 -21.72
CA LEU A 250 1.32 -30.35 -21.71
C LEU A 250 1.14 -29.05 -22.47
N ASN A 251 -0.10 -28.78 -22.86
CA ASN A 251 -0.45 -27.50 -23.43
C ASN A 251 -0.26 -26.39 -22.38
N ARG A 252 0.42 -25.30 -22.76
CA ARG A 252 0.62 -24.12 -21.93
C ARG A 252 -0.69 -23.61 -21.30
N GLN A 253 -1.82 -23.71 -22.01
CA GLN A 253 -3.11 -23.26 -21.51
C GLN A 253 -3.58 -24.05 -20.27
N VAL A 254 -3.25 -25.34 -20.21
CA VAL A 254 -3.53 -26.17 -19.03
C VAL A 254 -2.67 -25.71 -17.85
N ILE A 255 -1.38 -25.44 -18.07
CA ILE A 255 -0.48 -24.92 -17.05
C ILE A 255 -0.92 -23.54 -16.58
N HIS A 256 -1.34 -22.68 -17.48
CA HIS A 256 -1.86 -21.36 -17.16
C HIS A 256 -3.07 -21.44 -16.21
N LEU A 257 -4.06 -22.29 -16.51
CA LEU A 257 -5.25 -22.51 -15.65
C LEU A 257 -4.86 -23.12 -14.30
N GLU A 258 -3.90 -24.03 -14.27
CA GLU A 258 -3.38 -24.61 -13.04
C GLU A 258 -2.64 -23.58 -12.19
N MET A 259 -1.85 -22.71 -12.82
CA MET A 259 -1.18 -21.59 -12.17
C MET A 259 -2.18 -20.60 -11.56
N GLU A 260 -3.23 -20.23 -12.31
CA GLU A 260 -4.32 -19.39 -11.79
C GLU A 260 -5.03 -20.02 -10.59
N ALA A 261 -5.30 -21.31 -10.66
CA ALA A 261 -5.93 -22.03 -9.54
C ALA A 261 -5.03 -22.02 -8.29
N GLN A 262 -3.71 -22.27 -8.46
CA GLN A 262 -2.74 -22.23 -7.36
C GLN A 262 -2.61 -20.83 -6.75
N LEU A 263 -2.52 -19.78 -7.58
CA LEU A 263 -2.42 -18.40 -7.12
C LEU A 263 -3.69 -17.92 -6.41
N SER A 264 -4.87 -18.44 -6.80
CA SER A 264 -6.15 -18.13 -6.19
C SER A 264 -6.56 -19.08 -5.05
N GLY A 265 -5.72 -20.07 -4.70
CA GLY A 265 -6.02 -21.06 -3.65
C GLY A 265 -7.15 -22.03 -3.99
N ARG A 266 -7.53 -22.16 -5.28
CA ARG A 266 -8.58 -23.05 -5.74
C ARG A 266 -8.04 -24.44 -6.06
N ALA A 267 -8.85 -25.49 -5.80
CA ALA A 267 -8.51 -26.83 -6.26
C ALA A 267 -8.62 -26.92 -7.78
N PHE A 268 -7.55 -27.38 -8.43
CA PHE A 268 -7.53 -27.64 -9.86
C PHE A 268 -7.79 -29.13 -10.12
N SER A 269 -8.85 -29.43 -10.89
CA SER A 269 -9.13 -30.79 -11.38
C SER A 269 -9.27 -30.72 -12.89
N LEU A 270 -8.45 -31.45 -13.61
CA LEU A 270 -8.71 -31.71 -15.02
C LEU A 270 -9.98 -32.55 -15.16
N PRO A 271 -10.91 -32.21 -16.06
CA PRO A 271 -11.99 -33.13 -16.40
C PRO A 271 -11.37 -34.45 -16.91
N ALA A 272 -11.77 -35.56 -16.33
CA ALA A 272 -11.34 -36.86 -16.80
C ALA A 272 -11.75 -36.98 -18.27
N HIS A 273 -10.78 -37.23 -19.15
CA HIS A 273 -11.07 -37.68 -20.51
C HIS A 273 -11.82 -39.01 -20.38
N THR A 274 -13.11 -38.99 -20.61
CA THR A 274 -13.85 -40.18 -20.98
C THR A 274 -13.34 -40.60 -22.36
N GLU A 275 -12.48 -41.59 -22.39
CA GLU A 275 -12.24 -42.34 -23.60
C GLU A 275 -13.57 -43.00 -23.95
N GLU A 276 -14.28 -42.45 -24.93
CA GLU A 276 -15.35 -43.16 -25.59
C GLU A 276 -14.69 -44.26 -26.42
N ASP A 277 -14.71 -45.46 -25.86
CA ASP A 277 -14.49 -46.71 -26.58
C ASP A 277 -15.44 -46.79 -27.74
N THR A 278 -14.94 -46.53 -28.92
CA THR A 278 -15.65 -46.82 -30.19
C THR A 278 -15.38 -48.28 -30.52
N GLU A 279 -16.25 -49.20 -30.11
CA GLU A 279 -16.34 -50.52 -30.72
C GLU A 279 -17.15 -50.44 -32.02
N PRO A 280 -16.68 -51.07 -33.12
CA PRO A 280 -17.41 -51.16 -34.34
C PRO A 280 -18.16 -52.51 -34.46
N GLY A 281 -19.42 -52.44 -34.71
CA GLY A 281 -20.02 -53.67 -35.21
C GLY A 281 -21.53 -53.81 -35.15
N ALA A 282 -22.12 -53.87 -36.30
CA ALA A 282 -23.17 -54.72 -36.82
C ALA A 282 -24.53 -54.10 -37.10
N ASP A 283 -24.73 -54.10 -38.42
CA ASP A 283 -25.98 -54.08 -39.19
C ASP A 283 -27.27 -54.49 -38.45
N ARG A 284 -28.33 -53.72 -38.71
CA ARG A 284 -29.63 -54.25 -39.18
C ARG A 284 -30.60 -53.13 -39.60
N ASP A 285 -30.92 -53.27 -40.93
CA ASP A 285 -32.11 -52.84 -41.68
C ASP A 285 -33.36 -52.39 -40.92
N SER A 286 -33.98 -51.38 -41.52
CA SER A 286 -35.38 -51.31 -41.97
C SER A 286 -36.16 -50.07 -41.60
N GLU A 287 -36.59 -49.45 -42.69
CA GLU A 287 -37.87 -48.80 -42.90
C GLU A 287 -38.12 -47.34 -42.55
N HIS A 288 -38.12 -46.54 -43.62
CA HIS A 288 -38.90 -45.33 -43.86
C HIS A 288 -40.42 -45.52 -43.63
N PRO A 289 -41.30 -44.51 -43.52
CA PRO A 289 -41.41 -43.41 -44.49
C PRO A 289 -41.80 -41.99 -43.97
N GLU A 290 -41.38 -41.02 -44.75
CA GLU A 290 -42.08 -39.89 -45.35
C GLU A 290 -43.01 -38.94 -44.53
N HIS A 291 -42.84 -37.73 -44.58
CA HIS A 291 -43.37 -36.60 -45.38
C HIS A 291 -43.10 -35.26 -44.73
N SER A 292 -42.50 -34.42 -45.46
CA SER A 292 -42.89 -33.17 -46.15
C SER A 292 -42.91 -31.95 -45.19
N ASP A 293 -42.50 -30.81 -45.49
CA ASP A 293 -42.22 -29.99 -46.67
C ASP A 293 -41.98 -28.56 -46.16
N SER A 294 -41.20 -27.83 -46.91
CA SER A 294 -41.14 -26.39 -47.13
C SER A 294 -39.96 -25.60 -46.55
N GLY A 295 -38.94 -25.48 -47.35
CA GLY A 295 -38.13 -24.26 -47.41
C GLY A 295 -38.84 -23.19 -48.31
N PRO A 296 -38.21 -22.12 -48.79
CA PRO A 296 -36.79 -21.85 -48.93
C PRO A 296 -36.34 -20.36 -48.79
N SER A 297 -35.09 -20.15 -49.13
CA SER A 297 -34.47 -18.96 -49.77
C SER A 297 -33.88 -17.89 -48.86
N SER A 298 -32.60 -17.84 -48.80
CA SER A 298 -31.57 -17.15 -49.61
C SER A 298 -31.65 -15.61 -49.58
N ASN A 299 -30.56 -14.98 -49.14
CA ASN A 299 -29.62 -14.33 -50.04
C ASN A 299 -28.40 -13.72 -49.34
N THR A 300 -27.28 -14.09 -49.87
CA THR A 300 -25.96 -13.53 -49.92
C THR A 300 -25.98 -12.07 -50.40
N THR A 301 -25.16 -11.19 -49.91
CA THR A 301 -24.28 -10.33 -50.72
C THR A 301 -23.19 -9.65 -49.91
N THR A 302 -21.98 -9.94 -50.28
CA THR A 302 -20.67 -9.32 -50.07
C THR A 302 -20.59 -7.95 -50.75
N LEU A 303 -19.75 -7.03 -50.22
CA LEU A 303 -18.81 -6.14 -50.93
C LEU A 303 -18.43 -4.98 -49.99
N GLU A 304 -17.21 -4.98 -49.50
CA GLU A 304 -15.99 -4.25 -49.91
C GLU A 304 -16.14 -2.73 -50.19
N LYS A 305 -15.41 -1.93 -49.40
CA LYS A 305 -14.29 -1.05 -49.77
C LYS A 305 -14.13 0.17 -48.84
N GLN A 306 -12.93 0.31 -48.30
CA GLN A 306 -12.26 1.58 -47.97
C GLN A 306 -11.80 2.30 -49.27
N PRO A 307 -11.09 3.47 -49.25
CA PRO A 307 -10.79 4.53 -48.23
C PRO A 307 -10.86 5.96 -48.84
N ALA A 308 -10.42 6.96 -48.10
CA ALA A 308 -9.61 8.16 -48.43
C ALA A 308 -10.04 9.38 -47.62
N ASP A 309 -9.22 9.88 -46.80
CA ASP A 309 -8.15 10.92 -46.84
C ASP A 309 -8.63 12.37 -47.11
N ILE A 310 -7.97 13.27 -46.38
CA ILE A 310 -7.59 14.64 -46.70
C ILE A 310 -8.29 15.77 -45.91
N ASP A 311 -7.53 16.35 -45.08
CA ASP A 311 -6.89 17.67 -44.89
C ASP A 311 -7.51 18.68 -43.94
N SER A 312 -6.66 19.08 -43.02
CA SER A 312 -6.64 20.41 -42.41
C SER A 312 -6.14 21.47 -43.41
N PRO A 313 -6.45 22.78 -43.31
CA PRO A 313 -5.66 23.61 -42.41
C PRO A 313 -6.32 24.90 -41.83
N ALA A 314 -5.73 25.30 -40.70
CA ALA A 314 -5.27 26.64 -40.24
C ALA A 314 -6.04 27.95 -40.47
N SER A 315 -6.11 28.66 -39.33
CA SER A 315 -5.79 30.10 -39.08
C SER A 315 -6.82 31.18 -39.43
N GLY A 316 -6.93 32.09 -38.43
CA GLY A 316 -6.98 33.51 -38.66
C GLY A 316 -8.04 34.31 -37.93
N HIS A 317 -7.62 35.01 -36.90
CA HIS A 317 -7.94 36.40 -36.50
C HIS A 317 -9.27 37.06 -36.95
N ASP A 318 -10.05 37.73 -36.16
CA ASP A 318 -9.85 39.05 -35.56
C ASP A 318 -11.20 39.60 -34.99
N LYS A 319 -11.11 40.30 -33.88
CA LYS A 319 -11.83 41.48 -33.34
C LYS A 319 -13.28 41.79 -33.73
N SER A 320 -14.07 42.04 -32.76
CA SER A 320 -14.55 43.30 -32.18
C SER A 320 -16.04 43.34 -31.83
N LYS A 321 -16.28 43.86 -30.64
CA LYS A 321 -17.32 44.79 -30.20
C LYS A 321 -18.78 44.62 -30.71
N ASP A 322 -19.67 44.42 -29.74
CA ASP A 322 -20.65 45.42 -29.34
C ASP A 322 -21.55 44.87 -28.20
N GLN A 323 -21.51 45.60 -27.10
CA GLN A 323 -22.66 45.65 -26.17
C GLN A 323 -23.71 46.59 -26.76
N PRO A 324 -25.04 46.42 -26.46
CA PRO A 324 -25.53 47.17 -25.33
C PRO A 324 -26.74 46.57 -24.56
N ASN A 325 -26.84 47.06 -23.34
CA ASN A 325 -28.00 47.42 -22.57
C ASN A 325 -28.76 46.38 -21.74
N MET A 326 -28.58 46.59 -20.45
CA MET A 326 -29.51 46.24 -19.36
C MET A 326 -30.85 47.00 -19.50
N PRO A 327 -31.92 46.47 -18.89
CA PRO A 327 -32.40 47.17 -17.72
C PRO A 327 -32.80 46.27 -16.51
N ALA A 328 -32.43 46.78 -15.35
CA ALA A 328 -33.13 46.92 -14.08
C ALA A 328 -33.75 45.69 -13.37
N GLU A 329 -33.14 45.44 -12.22
CA GLU A 329 -33.76 45.18 -10.91
C GLU A 329 -35.05 44.34 -10.84
N LEU A 330 -34.84 43.13 -10.26
CA LEU A 330 -35.77 42.61 -9.28
C LEU A 330 -35.00 41.86 -8.20
N THR A 331 -34.83 42.54 -7.08
CA THR A 331 -34.46 41.98 -5.78
C THR A 331 -35.43 40.87 -5.43
N SER A 332 -34.95 39.64 -5.35
CA SER A 332 -35.65 38.59 -4.62
C SER A 332 -34.66 37.76 -3.81
N ALA A 333 -34.88 37.83 -2.55
CA ALA A 333 -34.34 37.21 -1.35
C ALA A 333 -33.42 35.97 -1.46
N PRO A 334 -32.34 35.95 -0.66
CA PRO A 334 -31.37 34.80 -0.58
C PRO A 334 -31.89 33.58 0.20
N ASN A 335 -33.17 33.55 0.59
CA ASN A 335 -33.69 32.52 1.52
C ASN A 335 -34.32 31.29 0.84
N SER A 336 -34.64 31.34 -0.45
CA SER A 336 -35.24 30.19 -1.17
C SER A 336 -34.22 29.21 -1.73
N GLN A 337 -33.00 29.65 -2.02
CA GLN A 337 -31.93 28.76 -2.53
C GLN A 337 -31.28 27.89 -1.42
N LYS A 338 -31.15 28.44 -0.21
CA LYS A 338 -30.60 27.70 0.94
C LYS A 338 -31.51 26.54 1.35
N GLY A 339 -32.84 26.71 1.33
CA GLY A 339 -33.78 25.65 1.68
C GLY A 339 -33.84 24.50 0.68
N GLY A 340 -33.62 24.76 -0.61
CA GLY A 340 -33.53 23.72 -1.65
C GLY A 340 -32.23 22.91 -1.58
N GLN A 341 -31.14 23.57 -1.28
CA GLN A 341 -29.82 22.94 -1.16
C GLN A 341 -29.70 22.07 0.10
N GLN A 342 -30.27 22.51 1.21
CA GLN A 342 -30.30 21.75 2.46
C GLN A 342 -31.13 20.47 2.33
N ARG A 343 -32.28 20.53 1.65
CA ARG A 343 -33.09 19.35 1.32
C ARG A 343 -32.36 18.37 0.42
N ASN A 344 -31.55 18.83 -0.53
CA ASN A 344 -30.74 17.96 -1.36
C ASN A 344 -29.64 17.23 -0.55
N LEU A 345 -29.03 17.89 0.42
CA LEU A 345 -28.04 17.30 1.30
C LEU A 345 -28.67 16.25 2.24
N GLU A 346 -29.83 16.52 2.80
CA GLU A 346 -30.60 15.57 3.61
C GLU A 346 -30.97 14.31 2.82
N VAL A 347 -31.40 14.44 1.56
CA VAL A 347 -31.72 13.32 0.69
C VAL A 347 -30.46 12.48 0.39
N LEU A 348 -29.33 13.12 0.09
CA LEU A 348 -28.08 12.41 -0.17
C LEU A 348 -27.55 11.69 1.07
N ARG A 349 -27.66 12.30 2.26
CA ARG A 349 -27.31 11.68 3.54
C ARG A 349 -28.18 10.44 3.82
N SER A 350 -29.50 10.56 3.59
CA SER A 350 -30.41 9.43 3.73
C SER A 350 -30.05 8.28 2.77
N GLN A 351 -29.75 8.58 1.52
CA GLN A 351 -29.31 7.56 0.55
C GLN A 351 -28.02 6.88 0.97
N LEU A 352 -27.06 7.66 1.48
CA LEU A 352 -25.78 7.10 1.97
C LEU A 352 -26.01 6.20 3.19
N TRP A 353 -26.85 6.64 4.13
CA TRP A 353 -27.24 5.86 5.29
C TRP A 353 -27.92 4.54 4.89
N ASP A 354 -28.91 4.58 4.00
CA ASP A 354 -29.64 3.39 3.53
C ASP A 354 -28.69 2.34 2.92
N CYS A 355 -27.69 2.79 2.16
CA CYS A 355 -26.66 1.90 1.63
C CYS A 355 -25.78 1.33 2.75
N ALA A 356 -25.30 2.18 3.66
CA ALA A 356 -24.40 1.80 4.74
C ALA A 356 -25.05 0.83 5.71
N VAL A 357 -26.27 1.12 6.19
CA VAL A 357 -26.99 0.24 7.13
C VAL A 357 -27.40 -1.07 6.50
N THR A 358 -27.74 -1.10 5.21
CA THR A 358 -28.07 -2.35 4.51
C THR A 358 -26.83 -3.24 4.37
N LEU A 359 -25.70 -2.67 3.96
CA LEU A 359 -24.42 -3.40 3.90
C LEU A 359 -24.00 -3.90 5.29
N ALA A 360 -24.07 -3.05 6.31
CA ALA A 360 -23.75 -3.44 7.67
C ALA A 360 -24.65 -4.58 8.17
N THR A 361 -25.95 -4.53 7.92
CA THR A 361 -26.91 -5.56 8.33
C THR A 361 -26.67 -6.88 7.62
N SER A 362 -26.37 -6.86 6.32
CA SER A 362 -26.12 -8.08 5.54
C SER A 362 -24.88 -8.85 6.02
N HIS A 363 -23.97 -8.17 6.71
CA HIS A 363 -22.69 -8.75 7.16
C HIS A 363 -22.50 -8.72 8.68
N GLY A 364 -23.58 -8.58 9.46
CA GLY A 364 -23.53 -8.65 10.93
C GLY A 364 -22.93 -7.41 11.62
N LEU A 365 -22.76 -6.32 10.91
CA LEU A 365 -22.17 -5.05 11.41
C LEU A 365 -23.23 -4.01 11.83
N HIS A 366 -24.52 -4.38 11.93
CA HIS A 366 -25.60 -3.43 12.15
C HIS A 366 -25.49 -2.69 13.49
N GLU A 367 -24.90 -3.29 14.51
CA GLU A 367 -24.68 -2.68 15.83
C GLU A 367 -23.52 -1.66 15.83
N THR A 368 -22.67 -1.68 14.80
CA THR A 368 -21.51 -0.80 14.72
C THR A 368 -21.81 0.54 14.04
N VAL A 369 -23.00 0.75 13.51
CA VAL A 369 -23.36 1.97 12.75
C VAL A 369 -24.56 2.68 13.35
N ILE A 370 -24.52 4.03 13.38
CA ILE A 370 -25.65 4.88 13.78
C ILE A 370 -25.99 5.91 12.70
N HIS A 371 -27.26 6.31 12.67
CA HIS A 371 -27.76 7.34 11.77
C HIS A 371 -27.49 8.73 12.33
N LEU A 372 -26.92 9.62 11.52
CA LEU A 372 -26.67 11.04 11.80
C LEU A 372 -27.27 11.92 10.69
N PRO A 373 -28.61 12.13 10.67
CA PRO A 373 -29.27 12.78 9.53
C PRO A 373 -28.78 14.21 9.26
N ASP A 374 -28.41 14.93 10.31
CA ASP A 374 -28.08 16.34 10.24
C ASP A 374 -26.57 16.65 10.29
N GLN A 375 -25.72 15.65 10.52
CA GLN A 375 -24.27 15.82 10.68
C GLN A 375 -23.46 14.90 9.79
N GLY A 376 -22.25 15.33 9.47
CA GLY A 376 -21.29 14.56 8.70
C GLY A 376 -21.86 14.10 7.37
N LEU A 377 -21.70 12.84 7.11
CA LEU A 377 -22.13 12.16 5.88
C LEU A 377 -23.47 11.40 6.05
N GLY A 378 -24.17 11.57 7.19
CA GLY A 378 -25.44 10.93 7.44
C GLY A 378 -25.36 9.67 8.31
N PHE A 379 -24.16 9.18 8.62
CA PHE A 379 -23.95 8.05 9.53
C PHE A 379 -22.55 8.09 10.15
N LEU A 380 -22.37 7.32 11.22
CA LEU A 380 -21.09 7.17 11.91
C LEU A 380 -20.92 5.71 12.38
N LEU A 381 -19.68 5.22 12.41
CA LEU A 381 -19.34 4.00 13.14
C LEU A 381 -19.12 4.32 14.62
N ILE A 382 -19.70 3.48 15.49
CA ILE A 382 -19.63 3.66 16.94
C ILE A 382 -18.88 2.57 17.68
N ASP A 383 -18.59 1.45 17.02
CA ASP A 383 -17.82 0.38 17.61
C ASP A 383 -17.14 -0.50 16.54
N VAL A 384 -16.32 -1.43 17.02
CA VAL A 384 -15.70 -2.50 16.24
C VAL A 384 -16.65 -3.72 16.16
N PRO A 385 -16.44 -4.66 15.21
CA PRO A 385 -17.22 -5.88 15.15
C PRO A 385 -17.15 -6.69 16.45
N SER A 386 -18.28 -7.24 16.89
CA SER A 386 -18.33 -7.97 18.16
C SER A 386 -17.46 -9.24 18.17
N PRO A 387 -16.94 -9.65 19.35
CA PRO A 387 -16.18 -10.90 19.46
C PRO A 387 -17.01 -12.13 19.07
N GLU A 388 -18.32 -12.13 19.34
CA GLU A 388 -19.25 -13.22 19.00
C GLU A 388 -19.38 -13.37 17.48
N LEU A 389 -19.43 -12.25 16.75
CA LEU A 389 -19.42 -12.27 15.28
C LEU A 389 -18.15 -12.94 14.76
N ARG A 390 -17.00 -12.62 15.35
CA ARG A 390 -15.71 -13.21 14.98
C ARG A 390 -15.69 -14.74 15.12
N GLU A 391 -16.25 -15.26 16.25
CA GLU A 391 -16.27 -16.70 16.52
C GLU A 391 -17.23 -17.45 15.60
N SER A 392 -18.21 -16.77 15.02
CA SER A 392 -19.23 -17.34 14.15
C SER A 392 -18.85 -17.42 12.66
N LEU A 393 -17.78 -16.74 12.23
CA LEU A 393 -17.38 -16.60 10.84
C LEU A 393 -16.14 -17.46 10.52
N ASP A 394 -16.08 -18.00 9.30
CA ASP A 394 -14.86 -18.58 8.75
C ASP A 394 -13.85 -17.49 8.33
N GLN A 395 -12.63 -17.90 7.98
CA GLN A 395 -11.54 -16.96 7.71
C GLN A 395 -11.82 -16.04 6.51
N ASP A 396 -12.47 -16.56 5.46
CA ASP A 396 -12.77 -15.77 4.25
C ASP A 396 -13.84 -14.72 4.55
N MET A 397 -14.83 -15.08 5.34
CA MET A 397 -15.87 -14.15 5.80
C MET A 397 -15.34 -13.13 6.81
N LEU A 398 -14.41 -13.51 7.68
CA LEU A 398 -13.72 -12.58 8.58
C LEU A 398 -12.98 -11.49 7.80
N ASP A 399 -12.25 -11.88 6.74
CA ASP A 399 -11.51 -10.95 5.89
C ASP A 399 -12.47 -9.99 5.15
N LEU A 400 -13.60 -10.51 4.66
CA LEU A 400 -14.63 -9.69 4.00
C LEU A 400 -15.27 -8.69 4.97
N VAL A 401 -15.70 -9.15 6.16
CA VAL A 401 -16.33 -8.31 7.19
C VAL A 401 -15.38 -7.22 7.68
N SER A 402 -14.10 -7.58 7.91
CA SER A 402 -13.07 -6.62 8.26
C SER A 402 -12.88 -5.56 7.18
N ALA A 403 -12.75 -5.97 5.91
CA ALA A 403 -12.63 -5.06 4.78
C ALA A 403 -13.84 -4.12 4.65
N LEU A 404 -15.04 -4.66 4.86
CA LEU A 404 -16.28 -3.87 4.82
C LEU A 404 -16.36 -2.87 5.97
N TRP A 405 -15.96 -3.25 7.19
CA TRP A 405 -15.90 -2.34 8.34
C TRP A 405 -14.96 -1.15 8.06
N TRP A 406 -13.76 -1.40 7.53
CA TRP A 406 -12.83 -0.34 7.15
C TRP A 406 -13.37 0.56 6.03
N GLN A 407 -14.11 -0.01 5.08
CA GLN A 407 -14.76 0.76 4.03
C GLN A 407 -15.88 1.66 4.57
N LEU A 408 -16.68 1.16 5.52
CA LEU A 408 -17.70 1.95 6.21
C LEU A 408 -17.06 3.06 7.06
N ALA A 409 -15.96 2.77 7.78
CA ALA A 409 -15.20 3.76 8.55
C ALA A 409 -14.67 4.90 7.68
N ALA A 410 -14.12 4.55 6.51
CA ALA A 410 -13.66 5.56 5.53
C ALA A 410 -14.82 6.38 4.96
N SER A 411 -15.97 5.74 4.68
CA SER A 411 -17.16 6.39 4.10
C SER A 411 -17.92 7.25 5.10
N SER A 412 -17.76 7.02 6.39
CA SER A 412 -18.30 7.88 7.46
C SER A 412 -17.36 9.03 7.86
N GLU A 413 -16.16 9.08 7.29
CA GLU A 413 -15.08 10.02 7.68
C GLU A 413 -14.66 9.91 9.16
N LEU A 414 -14.75 8.73 9.75
CA LEU A 414 -14.45 8.49 11.17
C LEU A 414 -13.14 9.12 11.67
N THR A 415 -12.09 9.11 10.83
CA THR A 415 -10.76 9.66 11.16
C THR A 415 -10.55 11.11 10.74
N VAL A 416 -11.47 11.68 9.95
CA VAL A 416 -11.42 13.06 9.44
C VAL A 416 -12.34 13.99 10.24
N ALA A 417 -13.41 13.44 10.77
CA ALA A 417 -14.36 14.17 11.63
C ALA A 417 -13.65 14.70 12.90
N PRO A 418 -14.08 15.85 13.42
CA PRO A 418 -13.55 16.37 14.69
C PRO A 418 -13.71 15.33 15.81
N THR A 419 -12.60 15.01 16.47
CA THR A 419 -12.53 13.92 17.45
C THR A 419 -13.48 14.12 18.62
N ASP A 420 -13.67 15.36 19.07
CA ASP A 420 -14.62 15.74 20.14
C ASP A 420 -16.09 15.43 19.78
N ILE A 421 -16.46 15.63 18.52
CA ILE A 421 -17.79 15.28 18.01
C ILE A 421 -17.97 13.76 17.99
N VAL A 422 -17.02 13.05 17.43
CA VAL A 422 -17.09 11.59 17.29
C VAL A 422 -17.13 10.89 18.64
N LEU A 423 -16.23 11.26 19.56
CA LEU A 423 -16.14 10.66 20.90
C LEU A 423 -17.43 10.82 21.73
N ALA A 424 -18.27 11.82 21.43
CA ALA A 424 -19.54 12.00 22.11
C ALA A 424 -20.57 10.87 21.82
N TYR A 425 -20.39 10.15 20.71
CA TYR A 425 -21.27 9.05 20.30
C TYR A 425 -20.75 7.66 20.66
N LEU A 426 -19.50 7.55 21.11
CA LEU A 426 -18.86 6.28 21.40
C LEU A 426 -18.93 5.93 22.89
N ASP A 427 -19.01 4.63 23.16
CA ASP A 427 -18.82 4.12 24.52
C ASP A 427 -17.36 4.30 24.93
N LYS A 428 -17.13 4.83 26.15
CA LYS A 428 -15.77 5.08 26.67
C LYS A 428 -14.94 3.81 26.86
N ASP A 429 -15.61 2.69 27.08
CA ASP A 429 -14.96 1.41 27.27
C ASP A 429 -14.71 0.66 25.93
N SER A 430 -15.21 1.20 24.79
CA SER A 430 -15.02 0.56 23.50
C SER A 430 -13.57 0.73 22.97
N PRO A 431 -13.04 -0.28 22.25
CA PRO A 431 -11.73 -0.19 21.61
C PRO A 431 -11.63 0.99 20.62
N LEU A 432 -12.74 1.33 19.96
CA LEU A 432 -12.79 2.45 19.02
C LEU A 432 -12.62 3.79 19.73
N TYR A 433 -13.30 4.00 20.87
CA TYR A 433 -13.11 5.20 21.69
C TYR A 433 -11.66 5.35 22.14
N GLN A 434 -11.07 4.27 22.68
CA GLN A 434 -9.70 4.29 23.19
C GLN A 434 -8.70 4.59 22.06
N ALA A 435 -8.88 4.00 20.87
CA ALA A 435 -8.03 4.25 19.72
C ALA A 435 -8.08 5.72 19.24
N LEU A 436 -9.28 6.31 19.16
CA LEU A 436 -9.46 7.69 18.74
C LEU A 436 -8.98 8.68 19.80
N ALA A 437 -9.27 8.44 21.09
CA ALA A 437 -8.88 9.32 22.18
C ALA A 437 -7.35 9.35 22.40
N SER A 438 -6.67 8.20 22.18
CA SER A 438 -5.22 8.09 22.29
C SER A 438 -4.46 8.37 20.99
N HIS A 439 -5.16 8.58 19.87
CA HIS A 439 -4.59 8.65 18.51
C HIS A 439 -3.73 7.43 18.16
N ASP A 440 -4.09 6.26 18.67
CA ASP A 440 -3.39 4.99 18.43
C ASP A 440 -4.26 4.02 17.63
N ALA A 441 -4.11 4.05 16.31
CA ALA A 441 -4.78 3.12 15.42
C ALA A 441 -4.35 1.65 15.63
N GLY A 442 -3.22 1.41 16.32
CA GLY A 442 -2.74 0.07 16.64
C GLY A 442 -3.71 -0.72 17.51
N LEU A 443 -4.49 -0.03 18.36
CA LEU A 443 -5.53 -0.65 19.19
C LEU A 443 -6.67 -1.27 18.36
N LEU A 444 -6.94 -0.74 17.17
CA LEU A 444 -7.98 -1.26 16.27
C LEU A 444 -7.52 -2.53 15.53
N PHE A 445 -6.22 -2.68 15.25
CA PHE A 445 -5.72 -3.84 14.51
C PHE A 445 -5.91 -5.17 15.24
N GLY A 446 -6.01 -5.16 16.56
CA GLY A 446 -6.36 -6.34 17.35
C GLY A 446 -7.86 -6.65 17.38
N SER A 447 -8.69 -5.62 17.23
CA SER A 447 -10.15 -5.70 17.37
C SER A 447 -10.86 -5.85 16.02
N VAL A 448 -10.32 -5.25 14.96
CA VAL A 448 -10.83 -5.35 13.58
C VAL A 448 -9.84 -6.19 12.76
N TRP A 449 -9.79 -7.45 12.96
CA TRP A 449 -8.97 -8.52 12.32
C TRP A 449 -8.43 -8.14 10.93
N THR A 450 -7.56 -7.17 10.87
CA THR A 450 -7.13 -6.59 9.61
C THR A 450 -6.31 -7.61 8.84
N PRO A 451 -6.81 -8.13 7.72
CA PRO A 451 -5.97 -8.79 6.75
C PRO A 451 -4.93 -7.78 6.27
N ASP A 452 -3.89 -8.25 5.61
CA ASP A 452 -2.89 -7.38 5.01
C ASP A 452 -3.56 -6.16 4.33
N PRO A 453 -3.22 -4.90 4.71
CA PRO A 453 -3.83 -3.71 4.13
C PRO A 453 -3.83 -3.65 2.60
N GLY A 454 -2.92 -4.39 1.96
CA GLY A 454 -2.87 -4.52 0.50
C GLY A 454 -4.03 -5.30 -0.11
N HIS A 455 -4.79 -6.04 0.67
CA HIS A 455 -5.87 -6.91 0.17
C HIS A 455 -7.29 -6.40 0.51
N LEU A 456 -7.43 -5.34 1.32
CA LEU A 456 -8.76 -4.85 1.75
C LEU A 456 -9.73 -4.62 0.59
N ASN A 457 -9.29 -3.95 -0.47
CA ASN A 457 -10.15 -3.68 -1.62
C ASN A 457 -10.40 -4.92 -2.48
N SER A 458 -9.44 -5.82 -2.63
CA SER A 458 -9.60 -7.02 -3.45
C SER A 458 -10.61 -8.00 -2.84
N GLN A 459 -10.70 -8.11 -1.53
CA GLN A 459 -11.70 -8.91 -0.83
C GLN A 459 -13.11 -8.41 -1.15
N LEU A 460 -13.36 -7.11 -1.06
CA LEU A 460 -14.66 -6.51 -1.41
C LEU A 460 -15.03 -6.77 -2.88
N TRP A 461 -14.08 -6.63 -3.81
CA TRP A 461 -14.34 -6.81 -5.24
C TRP A 461 -14.63 -8.26 -5.63
N GLN A 462 -14.04 -9.22 -4.93
CA GLN A 462 -14.14 -10.64 -5.27
C GLN A 462 -15.25 -11.37 -4.52
N GLN A 463 -15.53 -10.98 -3.27
CA GLN A 463 -16.39 -11.74 -2.39
C GLN A 463 -17.77 -11.12 -2.16
N LEU A 464 -17.94 -9.81 -2.37
CA LEU A 464 -19.27 -9.21 -2.28
C LEU A 464 -20.19 -9.78 -3.35
N ASN A 465 -21.39 -10.18 -2.93
CA ASN A 465 -22.43 -10.58 -3.87
C ASN A 465 -22.87 -9.40 -4.76
N PRO A 466 -23.45 -9.63 -5.93
CA PRO A 466 -23.81 -8.56 -6.88
C PRO A 466 -24.73 -7.46 -6.29
N PRO A 467 -25.73 -7.74 -5.47
CA PRO A 467 -26.54 -6.71 -4.82
C PRO A 467 -25.73 -5.83 -3.86
N ASP A 468 -24.87 -6.41 -3.02
CA ASP A 468 -24.06 -5.65 -2.06
C ASP A 468 -22.95 -4.87 -2.75
N TRP A 469 -22.39 -5.42 -3.83
CA TRP A 469 -21.47 -4.69 -4.68
C TRP A 469 -22.10 -3.43 -5.29
N GLN A 470 -23.33 -3.53 -5.81
CA GLN A 470 -24.05 -2.37 -6.31
C GLN A 470 -24.33 -1.31 -5.23
N ARG A 471 -24.70 -1.75 -4.02
CA ARG A 471 -24.87 -0.86 -2.87
C ARG A 471 -23.59 -0.14 -2.48
N LEU A 472 -22.47 -0.86 -2.50
CA LEU A 472 -21.16 -0.26 -2.23
C LEU A 472 -20.83 0.83 -3.26
N LEU A 473 -21.06 0.59 -4.55
CA LEU A 473 -20.84 1.58 -5.59
C LEU A 473 -21.77 2.79 -5.42
N GLN A 474 -23.04 2.56 -5.10
CA GLN A 474 -24.00 3.63 -4.83
C GLN A 474 -23.61 4.45 -3.59
N MET A 475 -23.11 3.81 -2.54
CA MET A 475 -22.58 4.46 -1.35
C MET A 475 -21.42 5.38 -1.70
N MET A 476 -20.45 4.91 -2.51
CA MET A 476 -19.33 5.72 -2.96
C MET A 476 -19.75 6.92 -3.80
N GLU A 477 -20.75 6.77 -4.66
CA GLU A 477 -21.28 7.88 -5.48
C GLU A 477 -22.05 8.90 -4.64
N SER A 478 -22.83 8.43 -3.66
CA SER A 478 -23.52 9.32 -2.69
C SER A 478 -22.51 10.11 -1.85
N TYR A 479 -21.44 9.47 -1.38
CA TYR A 479 -20.32 10.13 -0.71
C TYR A 479 -19.73 11.26 -1.56
N ARG A 480 -19.38 10.98 -2.82
CA ARG A 480 -18.83 11.99 -3.73
C ARG A 480 -19.79 13.14 -3.99
N SER A 481 -21.09 12.86 -4.11
CA SER A 481 -22.12 13.84 -4.34
C SER A 481 -22.32 14.76 -3.14
N ILE A 482 -22.31 14.23 -1.90
CA ILE A 482 -22.34 15.01 -0.66
C ILE A 482 -21.12 15.93 -0.58
N LYS A 483 -19.91 15.42 -0.82
CA LYS A 483 -18.67 16.21 -0.75
C LYS A 483 -18.67 17.36 -1.77
N ARG A 484 -19.12 17.07 -3.00
CA ARG A 484 -19.24 18.09 -4.04
C ARG A 484 -20.25 19.17 -3.67
N LEU A 485 -21.46 18.75 -3.24
CA LEU A 485 -22.50 19.69 -2.83
C LEU A 485 -22.04 20.55 -1.65
N ALA A 486 -21.40 19.97 -0.65
CA ALA A 486 -20.86 20.69 0.50
C ALA A 486 -19.80 21.72 0.08
N PHE A 487 -18.89 21.35 -0.82
CA PHE A 487 -17.90 22.26 -1.38
C PHE A 487 -18.54 23.41 -2.17
N ASP A 488 -19.49 23.11 -3.08
CA ASP A 488 -20.13 24.10 -3.94
C ASP A 488 -21.01 25.09 -3.14
N THR A 489 -21.54 24.64 -1.98
CA THR A 489 -22.43 25.45 -1.13
C THR A 489 -21.73 26.10 0.07
N GLY A 490 -20.46 25.72 0.34
CA GLY A 490 -19.71 26.18 1.50
C GLY A 490 -20.27 25.64 2.84
N VAL A 491 -20.98 24.50 2.83
CA VAL A 491 -21.55 23.88 4.04
C VAL A 491 -20.47 23.04 4.71
N GLU A 492 -20.22 23.33 6.01
CA GLU A 492 -19.39 22.47 6.85
C GLU A 492 -20.20 21.25 7.30
N LEU A 493 -19.76 20.05 6.89
CA LEU A 493 -20.47 18.80 7.19
C LEU A 493 -20.44 18.44 8.68
N TRP A 494 -19.37 18.82 9.40
CA TRP A 494 -19.13 18.53 10.81
C TRP A 494 -19.21 19.79 11.69
N ALA A 495 -20.03 20.79 11.34
CA ALA A 495 -20.23 21.95 12.17
C ALA A 495 -20.86 21.56 13.51
N GLN A 496 -20.34 22.08 14.63
CA GLN A 496 -21.01 21.99 15.92
C GLN A 496 -22.35 22.76 15.80
N GLN A 497 -23.46 22.08 16.08
CA GLN A 497 -24.73 22.78 16.27
C GLN A 497 -24.52 23.73 17.47
N GLY A 498 -24.55 25.03 17.17
CA GLY A 498 -24.34 26.07 18.16
C GLY A 498 -25.36 25.91 19.29
N GLY A 499 -24.84 25.63 20.49
CA GLY A 499 -25.60 25.89 21.70
C GLY A 499 -25.96 27.38 21.73
N GLU A 500 -27.21 27.69 21.72
CA GLU A 500 -27.72 29.00 22.06
C GLU A 500 -27.10 29.41 23.39
N SER A 501 -26.15 30.33 23.31
CA SER A 501 -25.66 31.04 24.48
C SER A 501 -26.80 31.89 25.00
N ASP A 502 -27.53 31.41 25.99
CA ASP A 502 -28.30 32.25 26.89
C ASP A 502 -27.31 33.20 27.59
N VAL A 503 -27.14 34.34 26.95
CA VAL A 503 -26.63 35.52 27.63
C VAL A 503 -27.81 36.06 28.46
N VAL A 504 -27.87 35.68 29.73
CA VAL A 504 -28.64 36.42 30.74
C VAL A 504 -27.66 37.30 31.50
N GLN A 505 -27.99 38.57 31.47
CA GLN A 505 -27.44 39.75 32.10
C GLN A 505 -26.68 39.57 33.40
#